data_15ed3b0fb6b43bc3f9151848b625216a
#
_entry.id   15ed3b0fb6b43bc3f9151848b625216a
#
_cell.length_a   1.000
_cell.length_b   1.000
_cell.length_c   1.000
_cell.angle_alpha   90.00
_cell.angle_beta   90.00
_cell.angle_gamma   90.00
#
_symmetry.space_group_name_H-M   'P 1'
#
loop_
_entity.id
_entity.type
_entity.pdbx_description
1 polymer ?
#
loop_
_entity_poly.entity_id
_entity_poly.type
_entity_poly.pdbx_seq_one_letter_code
_entity_poly.pdbx_strand_id
1 'polypeptide(L)'
;CSRFPREEVSRYLDELNPGFYDGMDSAADVEYAPDADATVEHTAGFRVWDCPVCQGVLKPDVVFFGENATALNVALARRMVTHADALLVAGSSLTVNSGRRYVRQAAREGKPVVIVNHGVTGADELATLKVDARVGEFLTDLASLLVP
;
A
#
# COMPACT_ATOMS: atom_id res chain seq x y z
N CYS A 1 -9.11 -11.33 15.69
CA CYS A 1 -8.71 -12.59 16.32
C CYS A 1 -8.33 -13.66 15.29
N SER A 2 -8.86 -13.63 14.09
CA SER A 2 -8.57 -14.60 13.02
C SER A 2 -8.31 -13.88 11.71
N ARG A 3 -7.56 -14.54 10.81
CA ARG A 3 -7.34 -14.10 9.44
C ARG A 3 -7.98 -15.10 8.50
N PHE A 4 -8.61 -14.58 7.46
CA PHE A 4 -9.29 -15.37 6.43
C PHE A 4 -8.71 -14.99 5.06
N PRO A 5 -8.57 -15.95 4.14
CA PRO A 5 -8.24 -15.65 2.76
C PRO A 5 -9.29 -14.71 2.12
N ARG A 6 -8.85 -13.83 1.24
CA ARG A 6 -9.74 -12.87 0.57
C ARG A 6 -10.87 -13.58 -0.19
N GLU A 7 -10.53 -14.67 -0.85
CA GLU A 7 -11.48 -15.48 -1.63
C GLU A 7 -12.59 -16.05 -0.76
N GLU A 8 -12.26 -16.46 0.46
CA GLU A 8 -13.24 -16.96 1.43
C GLU A 8 -14.18 -15.84 1.87
N VAL A 9 -13.62 -14.68 2.22
CA VAL A 9 -14.41 -13.49 2.61
C VAL A 9 -15.32 -13.06 1.46
N SER A 10 -14.81 -12.99 0.24
CA SER A 10 -15.59 -12.63 -0.95
C SER A 10 -16.79 -13.56 -1.14
N ARG A 11 -16.56 -14.87 -1.07
CA ARG A 11 -17.64 -15.86 -1.21
C ARG A 11 -18.75 -15.66 -0.17
N TYR A 12 -18.41 -15.44 1.11
CA TYR A 12 -19.41 -15.19 2.13
C TYR A 12 -20.14 -13.86 1.94
N LEU A 13 -19.45 -12.83 1.45
CA LEU A 13 -20.10 -11.56 1.12
C LEU A 13 -21.09 -11.72 -0.03
N ASP A 14 -20.76 -12.49 -1.06
CA ASP A 14 -21.64 -12.78 -2.20
C ASP A 14 -22.87 -13.59 -1.73
N GLU A 15 -22.69 -14.59 -0.87
CA GLU A 15 -23.76 -15.38 -0.29
C GLU A 15 -24.72 -14.54 0.59
N LEU A 16 -24.18 -13.55 1.32
CA LEU A 16 -24.96 -12.65 2.17
C LEU A 16 -25.69 -11.54 1.37
N ASN A 17 -25.21 -11.24 0.18
CA ASN A 17 -25.68 -10.12 -0.63
C ASN A 17 -25.98 -10.56 -2.08
N PRO A 18 -26.85 -11.56 -2.30
CA PRO A 18 -27.12 -12.05 -3.63
C PRO A 18 -27.68 -10.92 -4.51
N GLY A 19 -27.10 -10.75 -5.69
CA GLY A 19 -27.52 -9.72 -6.65
C GLY A 19 -27.14 -8.29 -6.28
N PHE A 20 -26.39 -8.06 -5.21
CA PHE A 20 -26.00 -6.70 -4.80
C PHE A 20 -25.16 -5.98 -5.89
N TYR A 21 -24.34 -6.75 -6.60
CA TYR A 21 -23.51 -6.22 -7.69
C TYR A 21 -24.20 -6.27 -9.06
N ASP A 22 -25.41 -6.85 -9.16
CA ASP A 22 -26.18 -6.91 -10.38
C ASP A 22 -26.67 -5.51 -10.74
N GLY A 23 -26.14 -4.93 -11.82
CA GLY A 23 -26.45 -3.55 -12.25
C GLY A 23 -25.50 -2.48 -11.72
N MET A 24 -24.52 -2.82 -10.92
CA MET A 24 -23.34 -1.98 -10.72
C MET A 24 -22.48 -2.11 -11.97
N ASP A 25 -22.69 -1.21 -12.94
CA ASP A 25 -21.81 -1.14 -14.10
C ASP A 25 -20.38 -0.87 -13.65
N SER A 26 -19.51 -1.71 -14.13
CA SER A 26 -18.08 -1.71 -13.87
C SER A 26 -17.50 -0.31 -13.85
N ALA A 27 -16.85 0.08 -12.77
CA ALA A 27 -15.84 1.17 -12.66
C ALA A 27 -16.22 2.57 -13.24
N ALA A 28 -17.28 2.71 -14.04
CA ALA A 28 -17.68 3.96 -14.67
C ALA A 28 -18.42 4.90 -13.70
N ASP A 29 -19.04 4.36 -12.65
CA ASP A 29 -19.85 5.12 -11.69
C ASP A 29 -19.15 5.29 -10.32
N VAL A 30 -17.89 4.90 -10.21
CA VAL A 30 -17.11 5.04 -8.98
C VAL A 30 -16.08 6.14 -9.16
N GLU A 31 -16.27 7.25 -8.45
CA GLU A 31 -15.28 8.31 -8.39
C GLU A 31 -14.12 7.84 -7.48
N TYR A 32 -12.95 7.66 -8.08
CA TYR A 32 -11.73 7.32 -7.35
C TYR A 32 -10.99 8.58 -6.94
N ALA A 33 -10.74 8.75 -5.66
CA ALA A 33 -9.81 9.74 -5.16
C ALA A 33 -8.37 9.40 -5.58
N PRO A 34 -7.43 10.36 -5.57
CA PRO A 34 -6.04 10.12 -5.97
C PRO A 34 -5.29 9.05 -5.16
N ASP A 35 -5.80 8.71 -3.98
CA ASP A 35 -5.31 7.64 -3.09
C ASP A 35 -5.99 6.29 -3.34
N ALA A 36 -6.78 6.21 -4.41
CA ALA A 36 -7.58 5.05 -4.80
C ALA A 36 -8.77 4.73 -3.85
N ASP A 37 -9.12 5.63 -2.95
CA ASP A 37 -10.36 5.53 -2.20
C ASP A 37 -11.54 5.76 -3.14
N ALA A 38 -12.55 4.92 -3.01
CA ALA A 38 -13.76 4.98 -3.82
C ALA A 38 -14.95 5.41 -2.95
N THR A 39 -15.73 6.38 -3.41
CA THR A 39 -17.00 6.70 -2.80
C THR A 39 -18.08 5.84 -3.44
N VAL A 40 -18.68 4.96 -2.65
CA VAL A 40 -19.79 4.09 -3.09
C VAL A 40 -21.08 4.62 -2.45
N GLU A 41 -21.97 5.16 -3.27
CA GLU A 41 -23.18 5.83 -2.77
C GLU A 41 -24.27 4.87 -2.30
N HIS A 42 -24.38 3.67 -2.85
CA HIS A 42 -25.50 2.76 -2.59
C HIS A 42 -25.11 1.55 -1.74
N THR A 43 -24.65 1.81 -0.51
CA THR A 43 -24.31 0.73 0.44
C THR A 43 -25.47 0.32 1.35
N ALA A 44 -26.62 0.98 1.24
CA ALA A 44 -27.80 0.64 2.06
C ALA A 44 -28.26 -0.79 1.77
N GLY A 45 -28.34 -1.60 2.82
CA GLY A 45 -28.73 -3.01 2.70
C GLY A 45 -27.59 -4.00 2.49
N PHE A 46 -26.36 -3.54 2.27
CA PHE A 46 -25.20 -4.43 2.20
C PHE A 46 -24.92 -5.04 3.59
N ARG A 47 -24.81 -6.36 3.62
CA ARG A 47 -24.54 -7.13 4.84
C ARG A 47 -23.08 -7.54 4.87
N VAL A 48 -22.36 -7.09 5.89
CA VAL A 48 -20.98 -7.52 6.15
C VAL A 48 -20.95 -8.89 6.82
N TRP A 49 -19.91 -9.66 6.54
CA TRP A 49 -19.65 -10.92 7.22
C TRP A 49 -18.80 -10.65 8.46
N ASP A 50 -19.36 -10.96 9.62
CA ASP A 50 -18.64 -10.86 10.89
C ASP A 50 -17.76 -12.09 11.13
N CYS A 51 -16.73 -11.92 11.93
CA CYS A 51 -15.83 -13.01 12.28
C CYS A 51 -16.61 -14.16 12.94
N PRO A 52 -16.59 -15.40 12.41
CA PRO A 52 -17.35 -16.52 12.98
C PRO A 52 -16.82 -16.95 14.36
N VAL A 53 -15.63 -16.54 14.75
CA VAL A 53 -15.01 -16.91 16.03
C VAL A 53 -15.38 -15.91 17.14
N CYS A 54 -15.29 -14.62 16.89
CA CYS A 54 -15.49 -13.59 17.93
C CYS A 54 -16.63 -12.62 17.63
N GLN A 55 -17.32 -12.74 16.52
CA GLN A 55 -18.41 -11.87 16.06
C GLN A 55 -17.97 -10.40 15.88
N GLY A 56 -16.68 -10.15 15.82
CA GLY A 56 -16.13 -8.81 15.56
C GLY A 56 -16.08 -8.53 14.06
N VAL A 57 -16.07 -7.23 13.73
CA VAL A 57 -15.95 -6.76 12.35
C VAL A 57 -14.65 -7.24 11.70
N LEU A 58 -14.76 -7.73 10.48
CA LEU A 58 -13.61 -8.03 9.63
C LEU A 58 -13.23 -6.78 8.83
N LYS A 59 -11.93 -6.57 8.67
CA LYS A 59 -11.39 -5.54 7.79
C LYS A 59 -10.24 -6.11 6.96
N PRO A 60 -9.91 -5.51 5.81
CA PRO A 60 -8.69 -5.87 5.09
C PRO A 60 -7.45 -5.77 5.99
N ASP A 61 -6.49 -6.71 5.85
CA ASP A 61 -5.24 -6.71 6.61
C ASP A 61 -4.25 -5.68 6.03
N VAL A 62 -4.69 -4.42 6.02
CA VAL A 62 -3.92 -3.25 5.62
C VAL A 62 -3.93 -2.22 6.73
N VAL A 63 -2.99 -1.29 6.69
CA VAL A 63 -2.94 -0.16 7.61
C VAL A 63 -3.61 1.02 6.92
N PHE A 64 -4.80 1.40 7.39
CA PHE A 64 -5.52 2.55 6.87
C PHE A 64 -4.91 3.87 7.36
N PHE A 65 -5.27 4.97 6.70
CA PHE A 65 -4.95 6.32 7.20
C PHE A 65 -5.53 6.51 8.60
N GLY A 66 -4.71 7.08 9.50
CA GLY A 66 -5.07 7.21 10.92
C GLY A 66 -4.72 5.99 11.78
N GLU A 67 -4.44 4.84 11.19
CA GLU A 67 -3.95 3.66 11.92
C GLU A 67 -2.42 3.64 12.02
N ASN A 68 -1.92 2.86 12.98
CA ASN A 68 -0.49 2.59 13.11
C ASN A 68 -0.18 1.16 12.69
N ALA A 69 0.91 0.99 11.94
CA ALA A 69 1.49 -0.33 11.71
C ALA A 69 1.87 -0.96 13.07
N THR A 70 1.75 -2.28 13.17
CA THR A 70 2.12 -3.00 14.40
C THR A 70 3.58 -2.75 14.78
N ALA A 71 3.87 -2.76 16.08
CA ALA A 71 5.24 -2.58 16.56
C ALA A 71 6.21 -3.61 15.96
N LEU A 72 5.74 -4.84 15.74
CA LEU A 72 6.50 -5.90 15.10
C LEU A 72 6.87 -5.53 13.66
N ASN A 73 5.90 -5.12 12.84
CA ASN A 73 6.14 -4.73 11.45
C ASN A 73 7.10 -3.54 11.34
N VAL A 74 6.95 -2.56 12.24
CA VAL A 74 7.87 -1.42 12.31
C VAL A 74 9.28 -1.86 12.68
N ALA A 75 9.43 -2.77 13.64
CA ALA A 75 10.73 -3.30 14.05
C ALA A 75 11.40 -4.10 12.93
N LEU A 76 10.63 -4.96 12.25
CA LEU A 76 11.11 -5.72 11.09
C LEU A 76 11.59 -4.82 9.96
N ALA A 77 10.79 -3.83 9.58
CA ALA A 77 11.16 -2.88 8.52
C ALA A 77 12.42 -2.07 8.88
N ARG A 78 12.53 -1.62 10.13
CA ARG A 78 13.77 -0.96 10.61
C ARG A 78 14.98 -1.88 10.50
N ARG A 79 14.82 -3.14 10.93
CA ARG A 79 15.89 -4.12 10.84
C ARG A 79 16.30 -4.40 9.39
N MET A 80 15.35 -4.47 8.46
CA MET A 80 15.64 -4.61 7.03
C MET A 80 16.52 -3.44 6.54
N VAL A 81 16.17 -2.20 6.88
CA VAL A 81 16.99 -1.02 6.52
C VAL A 81 18.38 -1.12 7.15
N THR A 82 18.49 -1.50 8.42
CA THR A 82 19.79 -1.64 9.10
C THR A 82 20.70 -2.66 8.43
N HIS A 83 20.16 -3.75 7.86
CA HIS A 83 20.96 -4.81 7.24
C HIS A 83 21.13 -4.63 5.71
N ALA A 84 20.44 -3.67 5.12
CA ALA A 84 20.59 -3.36 3.70
C ALA A 84 21.85 -2.52 3.44
N ASP A 85 22.46 -2.69 2.27
CA ASP A 85 23.58 -1.89 1.81
C ASP A 85 23.13 -0.55 1.21
N ALA A 86 21.90 -0.49 0.70
CA ALA A 86 21.29 0.69 0.11
C ALA A 86 19.76 0.65 0.26
N LEU A 87 19.11 1.80 0.06
CA LEU A 87 17.65 1.90 0.04
C LEU A 87 17.18 2.41 -1.33
N LEU A 88 16.31 1.64 -1.99
CA LEU A 88 15.57 2.07 -3.17
C LEU A 88 14.13 2.43 -2.77
N VAL A 89 13.73 3.65 -3.11
CA VAL A 89 12.34 4.11 -3.04
C VAL A 89 11.80 4.23 -4.45
N ALA A 90 10.71 3.55 -4.73
CA ALA A 90 10.07 3.53 -6.04
C ALA A 90 8.58 3.90 -5.91
N GLY A 91 8.16 4.97 -6.63
CA GLY A 91 6.76 5.40 -6.72
C GLY A 91 6.13 5.89 -5.42
N SER A 92 6.89 6.59 -4.60
CA SER A 92 6.36 7.15 -3.35
C SER A 92 6.68 8.64 -3.24
N SER A 93 5.65 9.43 -2.94
CA SER A 93 5.82 10.86 -2.66
C SER A 93 6.56 11.15 -1.35
N LEU A 94 6.68 10.16 -0.46
CA LEU A 94 7.32 10.29 0.87
C LEU A 94 6.77 11.47 1.71
N THR A 95 5.55 11.92 1.44
CA THR A 95 4.90 12.98 2.23
C THR A 95 4.50 12.48 3.61
N VAL A 96 4.18 11.18 3.73
CA VAL A 96 3.76 10.55 4.98
C VAL A 96 4.97 10.11 5.81
N ASN A 97 4.99 10.47 7.09
CA ASN A 97 6.09 10.16 8.00
C ASN A 97 6.37 8.66 8.17
N SER A 98 5.35 7.81 8.00
CA SER A 98 5.50 6.35 8.11
C SER A 98 6.44 5.76 7.06
N GLY A 99 6.48 6.29 5.84
CA GLY A 99 7.46 5.92 4.80
C GLY A 99 8.78 6.66 4.97
N ARG A 100 8.71 7.99 5.13
CA ARG A 100 9.89 8.86 5.19
C ARG A 100 10.87 8.51 6.33
N ARG A 101 10.39 7.91 7.43
CA ARG A 101 11.26 7.48 8.55
C ARG A 101 12.35 6.51 8.12
N TYR A 102 12.10 5.64 7.14
CA TYR A 102 13.08 4.65 6.66
C TYR A 102 14.15 5.29 5.79
N VAL A 103 13.79 6.30 5.00
CA VAL A 103 14.74 7.12 4.25
C VAL A 103 15.67 7.87 5.20
N ARG A 104 15.10 8.50 6.23
CA ARG A 104 15.89 9.19 7.27
C ARG A 104 16.81 8.23 8.03
N GLN A 105 16.37 6.99 8.27
CA GLN A 105 17.19 5.97 8.90
C GLN A 105 18.37 5.60 8.00
N ALA A 106 18.14 5.24 6.74
CA ALA A 106 19.18 4.90 5.79
C ALA A 106 20.22 6.02 5.64
N ALA A 107 19.75 7.26 5.48
CA ALA A 107 20.64 8.44 5.36
C ALA A 107 21.48 8.65 6.64
N ARG A 108 20.90 8.52 7.83
CA ARG A 108 21.66 8.62 9.11
C ARG A 108 22.67 7.50 9.28
N GLU A 109 22.40 6.31 8.75
CA GLU A 109 23.30 5.18 8.75
C GLU A 109 24.35 5.24 7.62
N GLY A 110 24.39 6.35 6.85
CA GLY A 110 25.36 6.58 5.77
C GLY A 110 25.12 5.70 4.54
N LYS A 111 23.94 5.13 4.38
CA LYS A 111 23.60 4.24 3.27
C LYS A 111 23.16 5.05 2.05
N PRO A 112 23.53 4.62 0.83
CA PRO A 112 22.97 5.20 -0.38
C PRO A 112 21.45 5.13 -0.41
N VAL A 113 20.80 6.22 -0.77
CA VAL A 113 19.36 6.32 -0.99
C VAL A 113 19.09 6.71 -2.43
N VAL A 114 18.42 5.84 -3.16
CA VAL A 114 17.95 6.10 -4.52
C VAL A 114 16.45 6.31 -4.50
N ILE A 115 15.98 7.41 -5.07
CA ILE A 115 14.54 7.69 -5.19
C ILE A 115 14.19 7.76 -6.67
N VAL A 116 13.31 6.86 -7.11
CA VAL A 116 12.70 6.86 -8.45
C VAL A 116 11.23 7.23 -8.29
N ASN A 117 10.88 8.44 -8.69
CA ASN A 117 9.51 8.95 -8.58
C ASN A 117 9.30 10.09 -9.56
N HIS A 118 8.14 10.11 -10.19
CA HIS A 118 7.75 11.26 -11.01
C HIS A 118 7.36 12.43 -10.11
N GLY A 119 8.05 13.55 -10.29
CA GLY A 119 7.89 14.75 -9.46
C GLY A 119 8.62 14.71 -8.12
N VAL A 120 8.41 15.75 -7.33
CA VAL A 120 9.08 16.00 -6.05
C VAL A 120 8.59 15.04 -4.96
N THR A 121 9.49 14.65 -4.05
CA THR A 121 9.15 13.86 -2.87
C THR A 121 9.50 14.58 -1.57
N GLY A 122 8.92 14.12 -0.45
CA GLY A 122 9.20 14.69 0.87
C GLY A 122 10.60 14.34 1.44
N ALA A 123 11.47 13.71 0.64
CA ALA A 123 12.80 13.31 1.10
C ALA A 123 13.87 13.41 0.00
N ASP A 124 13.65 14.20 -1.04
CA ASP A 124 14.62 14.38 -2.12
C ASP A 124 15.97 14.90 -1.61
N GLU A 125 15.97 15.71 -0.54
CA GLU A 125 17.17 16.22 0.10
C GLU A 125 18.04 15.15 0.77
N LEU A 126 17.48 13.96 1.01
CA LEU A 126 18.18 12.81 1.62
C LEU A 126 18.64 11.80 0.56
N ALA A 127 18.29 12.01 -0.70
CA ALA A 127 18.64 11.09 -1.77
C ALA A 127 20.11 11.25 -2.18
N THR A 128 20.80 10.14 -2.31
CA THR A 128 22.10 10.07 -3.00
C THR A 128 21.91 10.21 -4.51
N LEU A 129 20.79 9.68 -5.03
CA LEU A 129 20.39 9.80 -6.42
C LEU A 129 18.87 9.94 -6.50
N LYS A 130 18.40 10.99 -7.19
CA LYS A 130 17.00 11.17 -7.57
C LYS A 130 16.84 10.95 -9.07
N VAL A 131 15.89 10.10 -9.44
CA VAL A 131 15.49 9.87 -10.83
C VAL A 131 14.04 10.33 -10.97
N ASP A 132 13.81 11.34 -11.78
CA ASP A 132 12.47 11.80 -12.14
C ASP A 132 11.96 10.97 -13.33
N ALA A 133 11.22 9.90 -13.05
CA ALA A 133 10.72 8.99 -14.05
C ALA A 133 9.46 8.27 -13.55
N ARG A 134 8.68 7.75 -14.51
CA ARG A 134 7.60 6.81 -14.21
C ARG A 134 8.20 5.47 -13.81
N VAL A 135 7.84 5.01 -12.62
CA VAL A 135 8.46 3.84 -11.99
C VAL A 135 8.33 2.57 -12.82
N GLY A 136 7.14 2.33 -13.43
CA GLY A 136 6.92 1.14 -14.23
C GLY A 136 7.87 1.05 -15.43
N GLU A 137 7.99 2.13 -16.19
CA GLU A 137 8.90 2.23 -17.34
C GLU A 137 10.35 2.07 -16.88
N PHE A 138 10.77 2.85 -15.89
CA PHE A 138 12.13 2.82 -15.38
C PHE A 138 12.57 1.43 -14.86
N LEU A 139 11.73 0.76 -14.07
CA LEU A 139 12.05 -0.56 -13.53
C LEU A 139 12.05 -1.65 -14.62
N THR A 140 11.22 -1.52 -15.64
CA THR A 140 11.22 -2.42 -16.79
C THR A 140 12.53 -2.29 -17.57
N ASP A 141 12.95 -1.07 -17.87
CA ASP A 141 14.21 -0.81 -18.55
C ASP A 141 15.41 -1.28 -17.73
N LEU A 142 15.41 -0.98 -16.42
CA LEU A 142 16.46 -1.43 -15.51
C LEU A 142 16.54 -2.96 -15.45
N ALA A 143 15.40 -3.64 -15.38
CA ALA A 143 15.36 -5.11 -15.36
C ALA A 143 15.94 -5.70 -16.66
N SER A 144 15.64 -5.10 -17.81
CA SER A 144 16.17 -5.55 -19.11
C SER A 144 17.70 -5.42 -19.22
N LEU A 145 18.30 -4.48 -18.47
CA LEU A 145 19.75 -4.30 -18.42
C LEU A 145 20.46 -5.25 -17.44
N LEU A 146 19.74 -5.76 -16.45
CA LEU A 146 20.29 -6.59 -15.38
C LEU A 146 20.13 -8.10 -15.64
N VAL A 147 19.17 -8.47 -16.48
CA VAL A 147 18.91 -9.88 -16.84
C VAL A 147 19.42 -10.08 -18.26
N PRO A 148 20.53 -10.85 -18.44
CA PRO A 148 21.08 -11.15 -19.77
C PRO A 148 20.17 -12.05 -20.60
#